data_5d491cc74eaa03e3d2c6abecef0acfd3
#
_entry.id   5d491cc74eaa03e3d2c6abecef0acfd3
#
_cell.length_a   1.000
_cell.length_b   1.000
_cell.length_c   1.000
_cell.angle_alpha   90.00
_cell.angle_beta   90.00
_cell.angle_gamma   90.00
#
_symmetry.space_group_name_H-M   'P 1'
#
loop_
_entity.id
_entity.type
_entity.pdbx_description
1 polymer ?
#
loop_
_entity_poly.entity_id
_entity_poly.type
_entity_poly.pdbx_seq_one_letter_code
_entity_poly.pdbx_strand_id
1 'polypeptide(L)'
;MKILILSAATGGGHLRASHAIEKYISENSTGNEVVVVDALKSINAVLDKTVCEGYHFLATKTPKVFGQLYRKSNEESLLSNLVTRFTSVFSQKLIFLIKEQKPDIILSTHPFATEMVSHLKKKGIVNVPLICLMTDYGPHRAWIADHVDAYIVSTQDMIPEMNEMGVPTEKIYPFGIPVGDVFYNQGDKPALLKKFGMDEDVPTILIMAGSFGVTKYTKS
;
A
#
# COMPACT_ATOMS: atom_id res chain seq x y z
N MET A 1 20.60 1.37 10.32
CA MET A 1 19.22 1.85 10.55
C MET A 1 18.26 0.69 10.34
N LYS A 2 17.26 0.55 11.22
CA LYS A 2 16.23 -0.51 11.10
C LYS A 2 14.92 0.10 10.58
N ILE A 3 14.43 -0.44 9.47
CA ILE A 3 13.23 0.01 8.78
C ILE A 3 12.14 -1.06 8.95
N LEU A 4 11.02 -0.68 9.55
CA LEU A 4 9.84 -1.54 9.65
C LEU A 4 8.83 -1.14 8.56
N ILE A 5 8.57 -2.04 7.63
CA ILE A 5 7.55 -1.83 6.58
C ILE A 5 6.27 -2.54 7.00
N LEU A 6 5.21 -1.77 7.21
CA LEU A 6 3.87 -2.27 7.54
C LEU A 6 3.01 -2.29 6.29
N SER A 7 2.61 -3.46 5.87
CA SER A 7 1.80 -3.71 4.68
C SER A 7 0.51 -4.47 5.02
N ALA A 8 -0.28 -4.80 4.01
CA ALA A 8 -1.38 -5.75 4.14
C ALA A 8 -1.66 -6.46 2.80
N ALA A 9 -2.15 -7.69 2.87
CA ALA A 9 -2.42 -8.53 1.70
C ALA A 9 -3.75 -8.23 0.98
N THR A 10 -4.35 -7.06 1.18
CA THR A 10 -5.55 -6.60 0.49
C THR A 10 -5.23 -6.23 -0.98
N GLY A 11 -5.17 -7.23 -1.85
CA GLY A 11 -4.61 -7.06 -3.19
C GLY A 11 -3.08 -7.21 -3.22
N GLY A 12 -2.48 -7.46 -4.38
CA GLY A 12 -1.04 -7.72 -4.48
C GLY A 12 -0.14 -6.47 -4.48
N GLY A 13 -0.69 -5.26 -4.65
CA GLY A 13 0.08 -4.03 -4.85
C GLY A 13 0.91 -3.62 -3.65
N HIS A 14 0.30 -3.56 -2.48
CA HIS A 14 0.93 -3.12 -1.23
C HIS A 14 2.17 -3.96 -0.86
N LEU A 15 2.02 -5.29 -0.83
CA LEU A 15 3.13 -6.20 -0.53
C LEU A 15 4.23 -6.16 -1.58
N ARG A 16 3.87 -6.06 -2.88
CA ARG A 16 4.87 -5.97 -3.95
C ARG A 16 5.70 -4.69 -3.85
N ALA A 17 5.07 -3.56 -3.56
CA ALA A 17 5.78 -2.30 -3.30
C ALA A 17 6.71 -2.42 -2.08
N SER A 18 6.25 -3.05 -0.99
CA SER A 18 7.04 -3.30 0.21
C SER A 18 8.27 -4.16 -0.09
N HIS A 19 8.10 -5.28 -0.79
CA HIS A 19 9.21 -6.16 -1.13
C HIS A 19 10.16 -5.56 -2.17
N ALA A 20 9.68 -4.68 -3.06
CA ALA A 20 10.56 -3.95 -3.97
C ALA A 20 11.51 -3.02 -3.20
N ILE A 21 11.00 -2.32 -2.18
CA ILE A 21 11.82 -1.47 -1.30
C ILE A 21 12.79 -2.32 -0.47
N GLU A 22 12.32 -3.40 0.16
CA GLU A 22 13.14 -4.32 0.95
C GLU A 22 14.32 -4.82 0.11
N LYS A 23 14.04 -5.35 -1.08
CA LYS A 23 15.06 -5.84 -2.00
C LYS A 23 16.05 -4.74 -2.39
N TYR A 24 15.56 -3.58 -2.81
CA TYR A 24 16.42 -2.46 -3.21
C TYR A 24 17.37 -2.03 -2.09
N ILE A 25 16.86 -1.89 -0.86
CA ILE A 25 17.68 -1.48 0.29
C ILE A 25 18.70 -2.57 0.63
N SER A 26 18.31 -3.85 0.62
CA SER A 26 19.22 -4.96 0.94
C SER A 26 20.36 -5.12 -0.06
N GLU A 27 20.11 -4.80 -1.34
CA GLU A 27 21.10 -4.92 -2.41
C GLU A 27 21.99 -3.67 -2.56
N ASN A 28 21.48 -2.47 -2.22
CA ASN A 28 22.13 -1.21 -2.50
C ASN A 28 22.63 -0.45 -1.27
N SER A 29 22.39 -0.95 -0.05
CA SER A 29 22.85 -0.29 1.16
C SER A 29 23.34 -1.26 2.22
N THR A 30 24.48 -0.94 2.82
CA THR A 30 25.06 -1.72 3.93
C THR A 30 24.65 -1.12 5.28
N GLY A 31 24.44 -1.98 6.28
CA GLY A 31 24.12 -1.55 7.64
C GLY A 31 22.66 -1.13 7.86
N ASN A 32 21.78 -1.36 6.88
CA ASN A 32 20.35 -1.22 7.04
C ASN A 32 19.69 -2.60 7.15
N GLU A 33 18.75 -2.72 8.11
CA GLU A 33 17.89 -3.89 8.29
C GLU A 33 16.46 -3.49 7.88
N VAL A 34 15.83 -4.26 7.01
CA VAL A 34 14.44 -4.05 6.61
C VAL A 34 13.62 -5.25 7.03
N VAL A 35 12.50 -4.98 7.68
CA VAL A 35 11.54 -6.01 8.11
C VAL A 35 10.18 -5.67 7.53
N VAL A 36 9.66 -6.53 6.66
CA VAL A 36 8.31 -6.39 6.08
C VAL A 36 7.32 -7.24 6.89
N VAL A 37 6.26 -6.61 7.36
CA VAL A 37 5.22 -7.27 8.15
C VAL A 37 3.84 -6.99 7.56
N ASP A 38 3.05 -8.04 7.37
CA ASP A 38 1.62 -7.90 7.13
C ASP A 38 0.92 -7.50 8.43
N ALA A 39 0.54 -6.23 8.53
CA ALA A 39 -0.03 -5.65 9.73
C ALA A 39 -1.39 -6.29 10.10
N LEU A 40 -2.25 -6.57 9.12
CA LEU A 40 -3.56 -7.18 9.39
C LEU A 40 -3.41 -8.61 9.89
N LYS A 41 -2.57 -9.40 9.24
CA LYS A 41 -2.32 -10.80 9.61
C LYS A 41 -1.64 -10.91 10.98
N SER A 42 -0.68 -10.03 11.28
CA SER A 42 0.01 -10.01 12.58
C SER A 42 -0.89 -9.62 13.74
N ILE A 43 -1.90 -8.78 13.47
CA ILE A 43 -2.87 -8.34 14.48
C ILE A 43 -3.89 -9.44 14.76
N ASN A 44 -4.53 -9.99 13.74
CA ASN A 44 -5.53 -11.04 13.90
C ASN A 44 -5.80 -11.74 12.55
N ALA A 45 -5.51 -13.05 12.47
CA ALA A 45 -5.75 -13.83 11.26
C ALA A 45 -7.23 -13.89 10.83
N VAL A 46 -8.18 -13.83 11.78
CA VAL A 46 -9.61 -13.79 11.46
C VAL A 46 -9.99 -12.44 10.87
N LEU A 47 -9.40 -11.35 11.40
CA LEU A 47 -9.59 -10.01 10.89
C LEU A 47 -9.03 -9.89 9.47
N ASP A 48 -7.79 -10.33 9.26
CA ASP A 48 -7.14 -10.35 7.95
C ASP A 48 -8.05 -11.05 6.93
N LYS A 49 -8.50 -12.27 7.25
CA LYS A 49 -9.40 -13.04 6.40
C LYS A 49 -10.71 -12.28 6.11
N THR A 50 -11.34 -11.70 7.12
CA THR A 50 -12.60 -10.97 6.97
C THR A 50 -12.44 -9.71 6.13
N VAL A 51 -11.38 -8.95 6.34
CA VAL A 51 -11.09 -7.73 5.57
C VAL A 51 -10.73 -8.08 4.12
N CYS A 52 -9.84 -9.04 3.91
CA CYS A 52 -9.41 -9.46 2.58
C CYS A 52 -10.53 -10.11 1.78
N GLU A 53 -11.30 -11.04 2.38
CA GLU A 53 -12.45 -11.69 1.72
C GLU A 53 -13.59 -10.70 1.47
N GLY A 54 -13.89 -9.82 2.44
CA GLY A 54 -14.89 -8.76 2.29
C GLY A 54 -14.53 -7.78 1.18
N TYR A 55 -13.30 -7.31 1.14
CA TYR A 55 -12.78 -6.46 0.05
C TYR A 55 -12.88 -7.19 -1.30
N HIS A 56 -12.39 -8.41 -1.38
CA HIS A 56 -12.47 -9.23 -2.59
C HIS A 56 -13.89 -9.43 -3.06
N PHE A 57 -14.82 -9.77 -2.16
CA PHE A 57 -16.24 -9.94 -2.47
C PHE A 57 -16.85 -8.65 -3.01
N LEU A 58 -16.65 -7.53 -2.33
CA LEU A 58 -17.19 -6.24 -2.76
C LEU A 58 -16.62 -5.82 -4.12
N ALA A 59 -15.32 -5.96 -4.33
CA ALA A 59 -14.66 -5.57 -5.58
C ALA A 59 -15.07 -6.46 -6.76
N THR A 60 -15.28 -7.77 -6.53
CA THR A 60 -15.54 -8.73 -7.62
C THR A 60 -17.03 -8.99 -7.86
N LYS A 61 -17.82 -9.12 -6.81
CA LYS A 61 -19.24 -9.50 -6.90
C LYS A 61 -20.19 -8.31 -6.94
N THR A 62 -19.81 -7.20 -6.30
CA THR A 62 -20.65 -6.00 -6.19
C THR A 62 -19.88 -4.71 -6.53
N PRO A 63 -19.26 -4.59 -7.71
CA PRO A 63 -18.37 -3.45 -8.05
C PRO A 63 -19.07 -2.09 -8.02
N LYS A 64 -20.39 -2.03 -8.31
CA LYS A 64 -21.17 -0.78 -8.20
C LYS A 64 -21.32 -0.33 -6.74
N VAL A 65 -21.58 -1.28 -5.83
CA VAL A 65 -21.70 -1.01 -4.39
C VAL A 65 -20.34 -0.62 -3.83
N PHE A 66 -19.29 -1.34 -4.22
CA PHE A 66 -17.91 -1.00 -3.86
C PHE A 66 -17.53 0.42 -4.28
N GLY A 67 -17.80 0.79 -5.53
CA GLY A 67 -17.50 2.14 -6.04
C GLY A 67 -18.32 3.25 -5.34
N GLN A 68 -19.56 2.96 -4.88
CA GLN A 68 -20.32 3.92 -4.07
C GLN A 68 -19.80 4.03 -2.64
N LEU A 69 -19.45 2.91 -2.00
CA LEU A 69 -18.82 2.91 -0.68
C LEU A 69 -17.47 3.62 -0.71
N TYR A 70 -16.64 3.35 -1.72
CA TYR A 70 -15.34 3.99 -1.90
C TYR A 70 -15.49 5.51 -2.06
N ARG A 71 -16.45 5.99 -2.87
CA ARG A 71 -16.73 7.44 -2.99
C ARG A 71 -17.24 8.06 -1.71
N LYS A 72 -18.19 7.39 -1.01
CA LYS A 72 -18.71 7.87 0.27
C LYS A 72 -17.66 7.86 1.38
N SER A 73 -16.70 6.93 1.35
CA SER A 73 -15.60 6.92 2.33
C SER A 73 -14.60 8.05 2.13
N ASN A 74 -14.67 8.75 1.01
CA ASN A 74 -13.93 9.98 0.79
C ASN A 74 -14.61 11.23 1.41
N GLU A 75 -15.84 11.08 1.93
CA GLU A 75 -16.58 12.13 2.64
C GLU A 75 -16.41 11.98 4.17
N GLU A 76 -16.25 13.08 4.87
CA GLU A 76 -15.67 13.17 6.23
C GLU A 76 -16.44 12.53 7.42
N SER A 77 -17.61 11.91 7.29
CA SER A 77 -18.42 11.89 8.52
C SER A 77 -18.75 10.56 9.19
N LEU A 78 -18.78 9.42 8.55
CA LEU A 78 -19.26 8.18 9.20
C LEU A 78 -18.21 7.07 9.34
N LEU A 79 -17.28 6.97 8.41
CA LEU A 79 -16.26 5.92 8.44
C LEU A 79 -15.10 6.25 9.38
N SER A 80 -14.78 7.52 9.60
CA SER A 80 -13.70 7.93 10.50
C SER A 80 -13.90 7.43 11.93
N ASN A 81 -15.11 7.52 12.48
CA ASN A 81 -15.40 7.05 13.83
C ASN A 81 -15.34 5.51 13.98
N LEU A 82 -15.77 4.78 12.96
CA LEU A 82 -15.68 3.32 12.94
C LEU A 82 -14.23 2.86 12.78
N VAL A 83 -13.50 3.48 11.86
CA VAL A 83 -12.06 3.22 11.65
C VAL A 83 -11.27 3.55 12.90
N THR A 84 -11.54 4.68 13.57
CA THR A 84 -10.85 5.08 14.80
C THR A 84 -11.13 4.12 15.96
N ARG A 85 -12.36 3.65 16.14
CA ARG A 85 -12.68 2.64 17.16
C ARG A 85 -12.01 1.29 16.86
N PHE A 86 -12.05 0.89 15.61
CA PHE A 86 -11.44 -0.34 15.14
C PHE A 86 -9.91 -0.28 15.32
N THR A 87 -9.26 0.79 14.88
CA THR A 87 -7.81 1.01 15.05
C THR A 87 -7.39 1.05 16.50
N SER A 88 -8.22 1.62 17.41
CA SER A 88 -7.86 1.69 18.83
C SER A 88 -7.78 0.31 19.52
N VAL A 89 -8.66 -0.62 19.15
CA VAL A 89 -8.65 -1.99 19.69
C VAL A 89 -7.47 -2.81 19.16
N PHE A 90 -7.14 -2.64 17.89
CA PHE A 90 -6.09 -3.45 17.24
C PHE A 90 -4.67 -2.87 17.37
N SER A 91 -4.54 -1.60 17.71
CA SER A 91 -3.22 -0.94 17.91
C SER A 91 -2.38 -1.56 19.02
N GLN A 92 -2.98 -2.24 19.99
CA GLN A 92 -2.25 -2.89 21.09
C GLN A 92 -1.25 -3.95 20.60
N LYS A 93 -1.65 -4.79 19.65
CA LYS A 93 -0.75 -5.82 19.08
C LYS A 93 0.36 -5.18 18.24
N LEU A 94 0.03 -4.10 17.53
CA LEU A 94 1.02 -3.34 16.78
C LEU A 94 2.06 -2.68 17.70
N ILE A 95 1.66 -2.24 18.89
CA ILE A 95 2.60 -1.74 19.92
C ILE A 95 3.64 -2.79 20.28
N PHE A 96 3.21 -4.05 20.49
CA PHE A 96 4.13 -5.12 20.82
C PHE A 96 5.14 -5.36 19.70
N LEU A 97 4.67 -5.44 18.45
CA LEU A 97 5.51 -5.59 17.27
C LEU A 97 6.54 -4.45 17.15
N ILE A 98 6.09 -3.19 17.27
CA ILE A 98 6.99 -2.02 17.17
C ILE A 98 8.03 -2.03 18.31
N LYS A 99 7.62 -2.38 19.54
CA LYS A 99 8.53 -2.48 20.68
C LYS A 99 9.55 -3.61 20.54
N GLU A 100 9.15 -4.74 19.94
CA GLU A 100 10.03 -5.88 19.67
C GLU A 100 11.04 -5.53 18.58
N GLN A 101 10.55 -4.96 17.47
CA GLN A 101 11.39 -4.62 16.32
C GLN A 101 12.28 -3.40 16.56
N LYS A 102 11.89 -2.46 17.42
CA LYS A 102 12.62 -1.22 17.73
C LYS A 102 13.10 -0.50 16.45
N PRO A 103 12.20 -0.18 15.51
CA PRO A 103 12.60 0.45 14.27
C PRO A 103 13.06 1.89 14.49
N ASP A 104 13.99 2.33 13.65
CA ASP A 104 14.37 3.75 13.54
C ASP A 104 13.35 4.54 12.73
N ILE A 105 12.64 3.86 11.80
CA ILE A 105 11.64 4.44 10.92
C ILE A 105 10.55 3.40 10.58
N ILE A 106 9.32 3.86 10.45
CA ILE A 106 8.19 3.04 9.98
C ILE A 106 7.77 3.54 8.62
N LEU A 107 7.70 2.64 7.66
CA LEU A 107 7.11 2.87 6.34
C LEU A 107 5.82 2.06 6.25
N SER A 108 4.71 2.71 5.89
CA SER A 108 3.43 2.04 5.69
C SER A 108 3.05 2.08 4.21
N THR A 109 2.67 0.93 3.67
CA THR A 109 2.15 0.81 2.30
C THR A 109 0.65 0.53 2.27
N HIS A 110 -0.03 0.63 3.44
CA HIS A 110 -1.46 0.33 3.55
C HIS A 110 -2.17 1.34 4.47
N PRO A 111 -3.34 1.89 4.07
CA PRO A 111 -4.03 2.94 4.83
C PRO A 111 -4.35 2.55 6.28
N PHE A 112 -4.79 1.31 6.54
CA PHE A 112 -5.02 0.85 7.92
C PHE A 112 -3.77 0.87 8.79
N ALA A 113 -2.63 0.46 8.25
CA ALA A 113 -1.38 0.48 8.99
C ALA A 113 -0.93 1.93 9.26
N THR A 114 -1.10 2.82 8.27
CA THR A 114 -0.83 4.26 8.42
C THR A 114 -1.65 4.85 9.57
N GLU A 115 -2.97 4.63 9.57
CA GLU A 115 -3.88 5.14 10.58
C GLU A 115 -3.56 4.59 11.99
N MET A 116 -3.28 3.29 12.10
CA MET A 116 -2.92 2.68 13.38
C MET A 116 -1.65 3.29 13.96
N VAL A 117 -0.59 3.46 13.17
CA VAL A 117 0.67 4.07 13.64
C VAL A 117 0.46 5.54 13.96
N SER A 118 -0.26 6.30 13.11
CA SER A 118 -0.63 7.69 13.37
C SER A 118 -1.35 7.85 14.72
N HIS A 119 -2.31 6.98 15.01
CA HIS A 119 -3.00 6.96 16.30
C HIS A 119 -2.05 6.68 17.49
N LEU A 120 -1.07 5.78 17.33
CA LEU A 120 -0.06 5.51 18.35
C LEU A 120 0.88 6.70 18.55
N LYS A 121 1.24 7.42 17.48
CA LYS A 121 2.02 8.67 17.55
C LYS A 121 1.24 9.76 18.26
N LYS A 122 -0.05 9.93 17.97
CA LYS A 122 -0.95 10.87 18.67
C LYS A 122 -0.97 10.63 20.19
N LYS A 123 -0.88 9.38 20.61
CA LYS A 123 -0.83 9.00 22.03
C LYS A 123 0.57 9.09 22.66
N GLY A 124 1.59 9.47 21.92
CA GLY A 124 2.97 9.50 22.39
C GLY A 124 3.58 8.11 22.65
N ILE A 125 2.95 7.03 22.16
CA ILE A 125 3.42 5.66 22.35
C ILE A 125 4.53 5.30 21.35
N VAL A 126 4.46 5.88 20.14
CA VAL A 126 5.42 5.73 19.04
C VAL A 126 5.93 7.09 18.64
N ASN A 127 7.26 7.29 18.65
CA ASN A 127 7.88 8.58 18.35
C ASN A 127 8.82 8.53 17.12
N VAL A 128 8.92 7.38 16.46
CA VAL A 128 9.72 7.24 15.25
C VAL A 128 9.01 7.86 14.05
N PRO A 129 9.74 8.31 13.01
CA PRO A 129 9.14 8.81 11.78
C PRO A 129 8.22 7.78 11.13
N LEU A 130 7.06 8.25 10.63
CA LEU A 130 6.10 7.48 9.85
C LEU A 130 6.05 8.02 8.43
N ILE A 131 6.43 7.20 7.46
CA ILE A 131 6.28 7.47 6.05
C ILE A 131 5.10 6.66 5.51
N CYS A 132 4.17 7.32 4.84
CA CYS A 132 3.08 6.68 4.10
C CYS A 132 3.43 6.59 2.62
N LEU A 133 3.53 5.39 2.07
CA LEU A 133 3.70 5.15 0.66
C LEU A 133 2.35 4.74 0.07
N MET A 134 1.77 5.64 -0.73
CA MET A 134 0.51 5.40 -1.41
C MET A 134 0.73 4.56 -2.67
N THR A 135 -0.05 3.49 -2.80
CA THR A 135 0.03 2.58 -3.95
C THR A 135 -1.10 2.79 -4.96
N ASP A 136 -1.80 3.90 -4.85
CA ASP A 136 -2.86 4.34 -5.74
C ASP A 136 -2.38 5.50 -6.64
N TYR A 137 -3.03 5.70 -7.79
CA TYR A 137 -2.77 6.79 -8.71
C TYR A 137 -3.63 8.03 -8.46
N GLY A 138 -4.45 8.02 -7.42
CA GLY A 138 -5.25 9.15 -6.97
C GLY A 138 -5.32 9.17 -5.45
N PRO A 139 -5.30 10.34 -4.81
CA PRO A 139 -5.39 10.43 -3.37
C PRO A 139 -6.81 10.06 -2.90
N HIS A 140 -6.86 9.43 -1.73
CA HIS A 140 -8.11 9.11 -1.06
C HIS A 140 -7.94 9.39 0.44
N ARG A 141 -8.99 9.91 1.10
CA ARG A 141 -8.92 10.30 2.52
C ARG A 141 -8.50 9.17 3.46
N ALA A 142 -8.75 7.91 3.09
CA ALA A 142 -8.29 6.77 3.88
C ALA A 142 -6.76 6.69 4.03
N TRP A 143 -6.00 7.33 3.15
CA TRP A 143 -4.54 7.41 3.24
C TRP A 143 -4.04 8.54 4.14
N ILE A 144 -4.90 9.56 4.39
CA ILE A 144 -4.50 10.77 5.10
C ILE A 144 -4.68 10.54 6.60
N ALA A 145 -3.60 10.72 7.36
CA ALA A 145 -3.62 10.61 8.81
C ALA A 145 -2.79 11.73 9.46
N ASP A 146 -3.20 12.18 10.65
CA ASP A 146 -2.69 13.41 11.29
C ASP A 146 -1.18 13.41 11.58
N HIS A 147 -0.64 12.25 11.96
CA HIS A 147 0.74 12.12 12.46
C HIS A 147 1.67 11.41 11.46
N VAL A 148 1.42 11.59 10.17
CA VAL A 148 2.35 11.16 9.09
C VAL A 148 3.39 12.24 8.88
N ASP A 149 4.66 11.85 8.83
CA ASP A 149 5.78 12.77 8.64
C ASP A 149 6.05 13.03 7.15
N ALA A 150 5.84 12.03 6.30
CA ALA A 150 5.99 12.15 4.85
C ALA A 150 5.05 11.21 4.09
N TYR A 151 4.60 11.66 2.90
CA TYR A 151 3.84 10.87 1.94
C TYR A 151 4.66 10.67 0.67
N ILE A 152 4.83 9.43 0.25
CA ILE A 152 5.36 9.09 -1.07
C ILE A 152 4.16 8.78 -1.96
N VAL A 153 4.04 9.50 -3.07
CA VAL A 153 2.90 9.42 -3.99
C VAL A 153 3.36 9.00 -5.39
N SER A 154 2.42 8.49 -6.20
CA SER A 154 2.72 7.93 -7.51
C SER A 154 3.09 8.97 -8.54
N THR A 155 2.43 10.14 -8.53
CA THR A 155 2.61 11.20 -9.53
C THR A 155 2.58 12.58 -8.89
N GLN A 156 3.15 13.56 -9.59
CA GLN A 156 3.14 14.96 -9.16
C GLN A 156 1.73 15.57 -9.15
N ASP A 157 0.84 15.06 -9.98
CA ASP A 157 -0.54 15.53 -10.07
C ASP A 157 -1.36 15.27 -8.80
N MET A 158 -0.89 14.36 -7.93
CA MET A 158 -1.54 14.11 -6.64
C MET A 158 -1.31 15.23 -5.62
N ILE A 159 -0.29 16.07 -5.80
CA ILE A 159 0.08 17.11 -4.81
C ILE A 159 -1.06 18.11 -4.59
N PRO A 160 -1.64 18.75 -5.63
CA PRO A 160 -2.72 19.71 -5.43
C PRO A 160 -3.96 19.07 -4.78
N GLU A 161 -4.33 17.85 -5.16
CA GLU A 161 -5.47 17.16 -4.55
C GLU A 161 -5.22 16.83 -3.07
N MET A 162 -3.99 16.44 -2.70
CA MET A 162 -3.63 16.19 -1.30
C MET A 162 -3.57 17.48 -0.47
N ASN A 163 -3.17 18.59 -1.09
CA ASN A 163 -3.21 19.91 -0.44
C ASN A 163 -4.67 20.31 -0.11
N GLU A 164 -5.62 20.05 -1.01
CA GLU A 164 -7.05 20.25 -0.75
C GLU A 164 -7.57 19.35 0.39
N MET A 165 -6.94 18.20 0.61
CA MET A 165 -7.22 17.31 1.75
C MET A 165 -6.52 17.72 3.04
N GLY A 166 -5.74 18.81 3.03
CA GLY A 166 -5.06 19.36 4.21
C GLY A 166 -3.63 18.85 4.43
N VAL A 167 -3.03 18.14 3.49
CA VAL A 167 -1.62 17.70 3.60
C VAL A 167 -0.70 18.79 3.09
N PRO A 168 0.28 19.29 3.88
CA PRO A 168 1.23 20.28 3.44
C PRO A 168 2.15 19.78 2.32
N THR A 169 2.44 20.63 1.34
CA THR A 169 3.26 20.28 0.16
C THR A 169 4.64 19.72 0.53
N GLU A 170 5.27 20.26 1.57
CA GLU A 170 6.58 19.85 2.06
C GLU A 170 6.63 18.43 2.63
N LYS A 171 5.46 17.81 2.85
CA LYS A 171 5.34 16.42 3.27
C LYS A 171 5.08 15.47 2.09
N ILE A 172 4.90 15.94 0.86
CA ILE A 172 4.49 15.14 -0.28
C ILE A 172 5.64 14.96 -1.27
N TYR A 173 6.01 13.72 -1.54
CA TYR A 173 7.15 13.35 -2.39
C TYR A 173 6.68 12.47 -3.56
N PRO A 174 6.67 12.98 -4.80
CA PRO A 174 6.18 12.25 -5.97
C PRO A 174 7.25 11.31 -6.55
N PHE A 175 7.68 10.33 -5.77
CA PHE A 175 8.75 9.40 -6.16
C PHE A 175 8.25 8.18 -6.95
N GLY A 176 6.95 8.02 -7.09
CA GLY A 176 6.37 6.86 -7.78
C GLY A 176 6.09 5.68 -6.85
N ILE A 177 5.42 4.68 -7.39
CA ILE A 177 5.17 3.41 -6.72
C ILE A 177 6.37 2.48 -6.97
N PRO A 178 7.04 1.96 -5.92
CA PRO A 178 8.15 1.05 -6.09
C PRO A 178 7.75 -0.22 -6.83
N VAL A 179 8.55 -0.60 -7.81
CA VAL A 179 8.41 -1.83 -8.57
C VAL A 179 9.71 -2.61 -8.57
N GLY A 180 9.64 -3.92 -8.79
CA GLY A 180 10.83 -4.76 -8.87
C GLY A 180 11.71 -4.41 -10.07
N ASP A 181 13.00 -4.63 -9.91
CA ASP A 181 14.05 -4.40 -10.92
C ASP A 181 13.80 -5.10 -12.26
N VAL A 182 13.04 -6.19 -12.27
CA VAL A 182 12.61 -6.88 -13.50
C VAL A 182 11.91 -5.95 -14.51
N PHE A 183 11.30 -4.86 -14.05
CA PHE A 183 10.64 -3.88 -14.91
C PHE A 183 11.62 -2.86 -15.51
N TYR A 184 12.82 -2.74 -14.96
CA TYR A 184 13.87 -1.86 -15.47
C TYR A 184 14.89 -2.62 -16.33
N ASN A 185 15.06 -3.92 -16.09
CA ASN A 185 15.97 -4.77 -16.83
C ASN A 185 15.28 -5.31 -18.07
N GLN A 186 15.59 -4.72 -19.22
CA GLN A 186 15.12 -5.24 -20.51
C GLN A 186 15.89 -6.54 -20.83
N GLY A 187 15.15 -7.64 -20.91
CA GLY A 187 15.70 -8.90 -21.39
C GLY A 187 15.92 -8.92 -22.90
N ASP A 188 16.57 -9.95 -23.40
CA ASP A 188 16.68 -10.20 -24.84
C ASP A 188 15.28 -10.46 -25.44
N LYS A 189 14.74 -9.47 -26.16
CA LYS A 189 13.39 -9.52 -26.73
C LYS A 189 13.20 -10.73 -27.66
N PRO A 190 14.10 -11.02 -28.66
CA PRO A 190 13.98 -12.19 -29.51
C PRO A 190 13.93 -13.50 -28.73
N ALA A 191 14.81 -13.68 -27.74
CA ALA A 191 14.82 -14.87 -26.91
C ALA A 191 13.52 -15.02 -26.09
N LEU A 192 12.96 -13.92 -25.58
CA LEU A 192 11.70 -13.94 -24.84
C LEU A 192 10.51 -14.26 -25.75
N LEU A 193 10.43 -13.66 -26.94
CA LEU A 193 9.38 -13.96 -27.92
C LEU A 193 9.40 -15.44 -28.31
N LYS A 194 10.58 -15.96 -28.60
CA LYS A 194 10.76 -17.41 -28.90
C LYS A 194 10.33 -18.29 -27.72
N LYS A 195 10.71 -17.91 -26.48
CA LYS A 195 10.32 -18.64 -25.26
C LYS A 195 8.80 -18.72 -25.08
N PHE A 196 8.08 -17.66 -25.44
CA PHE A 196 6.62 -17.59 -25.33
C PHE A 196 5.87 -18.02 -26.59
N GLY A 197 6.56 -18.49 -27.64
CA GLY A 197 5.95 -18.86 -28.91
C GLY A 197 5.30 -17.69 -29.65
N MET A 198 5.84 -16.50 -29.47
CA MET A 198 5.35 -15.26 -30.09
C MET A 198 6.19 -14.97 -31.36
N ASP A 199 5.52 -14.39 -32.36
CA ASP A 199 6.16 -13.95 -33.59
C ASP A 199 6.65 -12.51 -33.44
N GLU A 200 7.87 -12.22 -33.90
CA GLU A 200 8.48 -10.89 -33.79
C GLU A 200 7.80 -9.85 -34.68
N ASP A 201 7.24 -10.30 -35.81
CA ASP A 201 6.59 -9.43 -36.79
C ASP A 201 5.10 -9.17 -36.49
N VAL A 202 4.56 -9.85 -35.46
CA VAL A 202 3.17 -9.66 -35.06
C VAL A 202 3.06 -8.75 -33.83
N PRO A 203 2.25 -7.67 -33.88
CA PRO A 203 1.99 -6.81 -32.74
C PRO A 203 1.41 -7.59 -31.57
N THR A 204 2.04 -7.49 -30.39
CA THR A 204 1.60 -8.15 -29.17
C THR A 204 0.86 -7.17 -28.24
N ILE A 205 -0.34 -7.54 -27.82
CA ILE A 205 -1.14 -6.80 -26.84
C ILE A 205 -1.21 -7.59 -25.55
N LEU A 206 -0.65 -7.04 -24.47
CA LEU A 206 -0.75 -7.62 -23.13
C LEU A 206 -1.97 -7.04 -22.41
N ILE A 207 -2.93 -7.90 -22.06
CA ILE A 207 -4.10 -7.54 -21.25
C ILE A 207 -3.90 -8.06 -19.83
N MET A 208 -3.90 -7.15 -18.85
CA MET A 208 -3.71 -7.49 -17.44
C MET A 208 -4.95 -7.14 -16.64
N ALA A 209 -5.38 -8.07 -15.80
CA ALA A 209 -6.64 -7.97 -15.05
C ALA A 209 -6.45 -7.66 -13.55
N GLY A 210 -5.25 -7.26 -13.13
CA GLY A 210 -4.89 -7.05 -11.73
C GLY A 210 -4.88 -8.34 -10.91
N SER A 211 -4.73 -8.20 -9.59
CA SER A 211 -4.53 -9.33 -8.67
C SER A 211 -5.73 -10.28 -8.58
N PHE A 212 -6.93 -9.80 -8.86
CA PHE A 212 -8.17 -10.56 -8.73
C PHE A 212 -8.73 -11.08 -10.06
N GLY A 213 -8.06 -10.79 -11.17
CA GLY A 213 -8.55 -11.21 -12.48
C GLY A 213 -9.92 -10.63 -12.88
N VAL A 214 -10.27 -9.45 -12.34
CA VAL A 214 -11.58 -8.83 -12.58
C VAL A 214 -11.60 -8.18 -13.95
N THR A 215 -11.92 -8.93 -15.00
CA THR A 215 -12.20 -8.36 -16.31
C THR A 215 -13.44 -8.97 -16.94
N LYS A 216 -14.18 -8.12 -17.65
CA LYS A 216 -15.24 -8.56 -18.57
C LYS A 216 -14.71 -8.94 -19.95
N TYR A 217 -13.41 -8.73 -20.21
CA TYR A 217 -12.79 -8.85 -21.53
C TYR A 217 -12.27 -10.25 -21.85
N THR A 218 -12.29 -11.19 -20.88
CA THR A 218 -11.82 -12.56 -21.07
C THR A 218 -12.94 -13.56 -21.36
N LYS A 219 -14.15 -13.10 -21.68
CA LYS A 219 -15.24 -13.95 -22.19
C LYS A 219 -15.35 -13.71 -23.69
N SER A 220 -14.54 -14.41 -24.47
CA SER A 220 -14.79 -14.74 -25.87
C SER A 220 -15.08 -16.22 -25.97
#